data_7e65226448eb58ca14783e2136b26705
#
_entry.id   7e65226448eb58ca14783e2136b26705
#
_cell.length_a   1.000
_cell.length_b   1.000
_cell.length_c   1.000
_cell.angle_alpha   90.00
_cell.angle_beta   90.00
_cell.angle_gamma   90.00
#
_symmetry.space_group_name_H-M   'P 1'
#
loop_
_entity.id
_entity.type
_entity.pdbx_description
1 polymer ?
#
loop_
_entity_poly.entity_id
_entity_poly.type
_entity_poly.pdbx_seq_one_letter_code
_entity_poly.pdbx_strand_id
1 'polypeptide(L)'
;MTSPTEKPVKKVVLAYSGGLDTSIILKWLQTEYNAEVVTFTADLGQGEELEPARKKAELLGIKPENIYIEDLREEFVRDFVFPMFRANTVYEGQYLLGTSIARPLIAKKQIEIARKVGADAVCHGATGKGNDQVRFELGYYGLEPDIRVIAPWREWDFASRESLLAFAEQHQIPIAKDKRGDAPFSVDANLLHSSSEGKVLEDPAVEAPEFVYQRTISPEAAPDKAEVFTIDFEKGDPVAINGEALSPAALLTKLNQLGHDNGVGRLDLVENRFVGMKSRGVYETPGGTILLAAHRGIESITLDRGAMHLKDELMPKYASLVYNGFWFSPEREMLQAAIDYSQAKVTGRVTVKLYKGNVTVIGRESPYSLYDQDLVTFEEGKVAYDHRDAAGFIKLNALRLRVAAKRDARDAK
;
A
#
# COMPACT_ATOMS: atom_id res chain seq x y z
N MET A 1 23.13 30.83 19.27
CA MET A 1 22.71 29.76 20.20
C MET A 1 23.40 28.50 19.72
N THR A 2 24.42 28.03 20.43
CA THR A 2 25.13 26.80 20.11
C THR A 2 24.18 25.64 20.33
N SER A 3 23.91 24.86 19.29
CA SER A 3 23.17 23.57 19.36
C SER A 3 23.79 22.70 20.47
N PRO A 4 22.98 21.96 21.24
CA PRO A 4 23.50 20.94 22.12
C PRO A 4 24.41 20.04 21.32
N THR A 5 25.62 19.75 21.79
CA THR A 5 26.54 18.80 21.17
C THR A 5 25.84 17.45 21.08
N GLU A 6 25.32 17.12 19.92
CA GLU A 6 24.73 15.80 19.64
C GLU A 6 25.82 14.74 19.91
N LYS A 7 25.47 13.70 20.66
CA LYS A 7 26.37 12.59 20.92
C LYS A 7 26.84 11.99 19.58
N PRO A 8 28.13 11.66 19.41
CA PRO A 8 28.60 11.06 18.16
C PRO A 8 27.88 9.73 17.92
N VAL A 9 27.41 9.51 16.69
CA VAL A 9 26.83 8.24 16.27
C VAL A 9 27.96 7.22 16.10
N LYS A 10 27.85 6.08 16.80
CA LYS A 10 28.85 5.02 16.72
C LYS A 10 28.39 3.86 15.83
N LYS A 11 27.08 3.58 15.83
CA LYS A 11 26.50 2.48 15.07
C LYS A 11 25.15 2.92 14.47
N VAL A 12 24.95 2.63 13.18
CA VAL A 12 23.74 3.01 12.43
C VAL A 12 23.18 1.81 11.64
N VAL A 13 21.86 1.64 11.69
CA VAL A 13 21.17 0.68 10.82
C VAL A 13 20.65 1.42 9.58
N LEU A 14 21.14 1.02 8.42
CA LEU A 14 20.76 1.59 7.12
C LEU A 14 19.72 0.71 6.43
N ALA A 15 18.57 1.29 6.03
CA ALA A 15 17.70 0.66 5.04
C ALA A 15 18.41 0.61 3.68
N TYR A 16 18.81 -0.61 3.27
CA TYR A 16 19.73 -0.83 2.18
C TYR A 16 19.10 -1.65 1.05
N SER A 17 18.97 -1.06 -0.13
CA SER A 17 18.44 -1.74 -1.31
C SER A 17 19.51 -2.36 -2.22
N GLY A 18 20.80 -2.09 -1.96
CA GLY A 18 21.88 -2.46 -2.89
C GLY A 18 21.96 -1.57 -4.14
N GLY A 19 21.05 -0.60 -4.29
CA GLY A 19 21.06 0.41 -5.35
C GLY A 19 22.26 1.38 -5.24
N LEU A 20 22.40 2.27 -6.23
CA LEU A 20 23.48 3.26 -6.24
C LEU A 20 23.41 4.17 -5.03
N ASP A 21 22.27 4.81 -4.82
CA ASP A 21 22.07 5.81 -3.76
C ASP A 21 22.34 5.24 -2.37
N THR A 22 21.76 4.08 -2.05
CA THR A 22 21.97 3.45 -0.75
C THR A 22 23.40 2.95 -0.55
N SER A 23 24.12 2.62 -1.63
CA SER A 23 25.56 2.25 -1.55
C SER A 23 26.45 3.48 -1.33
N ILE A 24 26.11 4.62 -1.91
CA ILE A 24 26.75 5.91 -1.62
C ILE A 24 26.49 6.31 -0.16
N ILE A 25 25.26 6.20 0.30
CA ILE A 25 24.88 6.47 1.69
C ILE A 25 25.67 5.59 2.66
N LEU A 26 25.79 4.28 2.37
CA LEU A 26 26.59 3.36 3.19
C LEU A 26 28.01 3.89 3.35
N LYS A 27 28.65 4.22 2.25
CA LYS A 27 30.03 4.71 2.25
C LYS A 27 30.15 6.06 2.96
N TRP A 28 29.23 6.97 2.71
CA TRP A 28 29.15 8.28 3.35
C TRP A 28 29.03 8.17 4.87
N LEU A 29 28.19 7.26 5.39
CA LEU A 29 28.09 6.98 6.82
C LEU A 29 29.42 6.49 7.43
N GLN A 30 30.16 5.67 6.70
CA GLN A 30 31.48 5.20 7.13
C GLN A 30 32.52 6.33 7.16
N THR A 31 32.49 7.26 6.23
CA THR A 31 33.50 8.34 6.10
C THR A 31 33.17 9.56 6.93
N GLU A 32 31.94 10.10 6.84
CA GLU A 32 31.56 11.34 7.49
C GLU A 32 31.18 11.18 8.95
N TYR A 33 30.47 10.07 9.27
CA TYR A 33 30.10 9.78 10.66
C TYR A 33 31.14 8.91 11.39
N ASN A 34 32.06 8.30 10.65
CA ASN A 34 32.98 7.27 11.20
C ASN A 34 32.21 6.21 11.99
N ALA A 35 31.01 5.85 11.52
CA ALA A 35 30.09 4.94 12.20
C ALA A 35 30.22 3.52 11.69
N GLU A 36 30.00 2.55 12.57
CA GLU A 36 29.77 1.15 12.18
C GLU A 36 28.40 1.04 11.52
N VAL A 37 28.37 0.60 10.25
CA VAL A 37 27.11 0.47 9.49
C VAL A 37 26.61 -0.98 9.54
N VAL A 38 25.35 -1.13 9.91
CA VAL A 38 24.57 -2.36 9.78
C VAL A 38 23.59 -2.17 8.64
N THR A 39 23.57 -3.07 7.66
CA THR A 39 22.64 -2.99 6.53
C THR A 39 21.42 -3.86 6.76
N PHE A 40 20.25 -3.36 6.39
CA PHE A 40 19.01 -4.09 6.42
C PHE A 40 18.30 -4.01 5.07
N THR A 41 18.02 -5.18 4.49
CA THR A 41 17.28 -5.34 3.24
C THR A 41 16.03 -6.18 3.50
N ALA A 42 14.86 -5.64 3.19
CA ALA A 42 13.58 -6.34 3.31
C ALA A 42 13.22 -7.03 1.99
N ASP A 43 12.89 -8.32 2.05
CA ASP A 43 12.16 -8.98 0.97
C ASP A 43 10.65 -8.80 1.20
N LEU A 44 10.04 -7.94 0.39
CA LEU A 44 8.61 -7.70 0.34
C LEU A 44 7.96 -8.26 -0.94
N GLY A 45 8.67 -9.13 -1.67
CA GLY A 45 8.21 -9.66 -2.96
C GLY A 45 8.37 -8.68 -4.13
N GLN A 46 9.41 -7.87 -4.10
CA GLN A 46 9.76 -6.92 -5.17
C GLN A 46 10.23 -7.60 -6.47
N GLY A 47 10.53 -8.91 -6.42
CA GLY A 47 10.98 -9.69 -7.59
C GLY A 47 12.44 -9.51 -7.95
N GLU A 48 13.23 -8.78 -7.16
CA GLU A 48 14.67 -8.63 -7.32
C GLU A 48 15.43 -9.71 -6.56
N GLU A 49 16.60 -10.10 -7.09
CA GLU A 49 17.54 -10.97 -6.36
C GLU A 49 18.18 -10.18 -5.20
N LEU A 50 18.09 -10.73 -3.98
CA LEU A 50 18.62 -10.10 -2.77
C LEU A 50 20.13 -10.38 -2.55
N GLU A 51 20.62 -11.46 -3.12
CA GLU A 51 22.01 -11.85 -3.01
C GLU A 51 23.01 -10.82 -3.59
N PRO A 52 22.71 -10.09 -4.70
CA PRO A 52 23.55 -8.99 -5.14
C PRO A 52 23.69 -7.85 -4.13
N ALA A 53 22.64 -7.56 -3.34
CA ALA A 53 22.69 -6.56 -2.27
C ALA A 53 23.68 -7.00 -1.15
N ARG A 54 23.63 -8.27 -0.73
CA ARG A 54 24.57 -8.85 0.21
C ARG A 54 26.02 -8.70 -0.26
N LYS A 55 26.31 -9.22 -1.45
CA LYS A 55 27.66 -9.15 -2.03
C LYS A 55 28.19 -7.73 -2.13
N LYS A 56 27.33 -6.78 -2.46
CA LYS A 56 27.71 -5.38 -2.56
C LYS A 56 28.00 -4.76 -1.20
N ALA A 57 27.23 -5.09 -0.18
CA ALA A 57 27.50 -4.66 1.21
C ALA A 57 28.85 -5.22 1.69
N GLU A 58 29.16 -6.50 1.43
CA GLU A 58 30.44 -7.13 1.76
C GLU A 58 31.61 -6.44 1.04
N LEU A 59 31.48 -6.15 -0.25
CA LEU A 59 32.47 -5.40 -1.04
C LEU A 59 32.72 -3.99 -0.48
N LEU A 60 31.73 -3.37 0.13
CA LEU A 60 31.84 -2.07 0.79
C LEU A 60 32.36 -2.18 2.24
N GLY A 61 32.79 -3.37 2.67
CA GLY A 61 33.45 -3.61 3.95
C GLY A 61 32.50 -3.86 5.12
N ILE A 62 31.23 -4.18 4.85
CA ILE A 62 30.31 -4.58 5.93
C ILE A 62 30.59 -6.05 6.29
N LYS A 63 30.73 -6.30 7.58
CA LYS A 63 30.93 -7.66 8.08
C LYS A 63 29.66 -8.49 7.91
N PRO A 64 29.73 -9.81 7.61
CA PRO A 64 28.57 -10.66 7.40
C PRO A 64 27.53 -10.61 8.54
N GLU A 65 27.99 -10.51 9.80
CA GLU A 65 27.12 -10.40 10.98
C GLU A 65 26.33 -9.08 11.06
N ASN A 66 26.72 -8.06 10.28
CA ASN A 66 26.07 -6.76 10.17
C ASN A 66 25.21 -6.62 8.90
N ILE A 67 24.99 -7.71 8.16
CA ILE A 67 24.15 -7.73 6.95
C ILE A 67 22.89 -8.53 7.24
N TYR A 68 21.77 -7.82 7.36
CA TYR A 68 20.45 -8.39 7.59
C TYR A 68 19.66 -8.37 6.29
N ILE A 69 19.20 -9.55 5.85
CA ILE A 69 18.25 -9.72 4.75
C ILE A 69 17.15 -10.61 5.30
N GLU A 70 15.91 -10.09 5.35
CA GLU A 70 14.78 -10.80 5.94
C GLU A 70 13.64 -10.95 4.94
N ASP A 71 13.11 -12.18 4.82
CA ASP A 71 11.88 -12.46 4.09
C ASP A 71 10.70 -12.02 4.96
N LEU A 72 10.06 -10.94 4.55
CA LEU A 72 8.94 -10.32 5.25
C LEU A 72 7.61 -10.44 4.49
N ARG A 73 7.55 -11.23 3.42
CA ARG A 73 6.37 -11.33 2.55
C ARG A 73 5.12 -11.76 3.31
N GLU A 74 5.23 -12.76 4.19
CA GLU A 74 4.09 -13.22 4.99
C GLU A 74 3.64 -12.17 6.01
N GLU A 75 4.56 -11.55 6.75
CA GLU A 75 4.25 -10.48 7.70
C GLU A 75 3.65 -9.27 6.99
N PHE A 76 4.20 -8.91 5.83
CA PHE A 76 3.71 -7.80 5.02
C PHE A 76 2.24 -7.97 4.63
N VAL A 77 1.89 -9.15 4.11
CA VAL A 77 0.51 -9.38 3.65
C VAL A 77 -0.44 -9.55 4.83
N ARG A 78 -0.08 -10.38 5.81
CA ARG A 78 -0.95 -10.70 6.95
C ARG A 78 -1.22 -9.49 7.86
N ASP A 79 -0.15 -8.72 8.21
CA ASP A 79 -0.21 -7.73 9.29
C ASP A 79 -0.33 -6.29 8.79
N PHE A 80 -0.11 -6.05 7.49
CA PHE A 80 -0.19 -4.71 6.90
C PHE A 80 -1.20 -4.63 5.75
N VAL A 81 -1.11 -5.52 4.75
CA VAL A 81 -1.99 -5.47 3.59
C VAL A 81 -3.42 -5.88 3.95
N PHE A 82 -3.64 -7.02 4.59
CA PHE A 82 -4.99 -7.49 4.92
C PHE A 82 -5.74 -6.55 5.86
N PRO A 83 -5.15 -6.02 6.96
CA PRO A 83 -5.81 -5.00 7.78
C PRO A 83 -6.27 -3.78 6.98
N MET A 84 -5.47 -3.33 6.02
CA MET A 84 -5.81 -2.24 5.13
C MET A 84 -6.98 -2.60 4.19
N PHE A 85 -7.03 -3.84 3.69
CA PHE A 85 -8.12 -4.32 2.85
C PHE A 85 -9.43 -4.55 3.63
N ARG A 86 -9.38 -4.93 4.92
CA ARG A 86 -10.59 -4.94 5.77
C ARG A 86 -11.27 -3.57 5.81
N ALA A 87 -10.49 -2.50 5.73
CA ALA A 87 -11.00 -1.14 5.64
C ALA A 87 -11.50 -0.75 4.24
N ASN A 88 -11.30 -1.59 3.21
CA ASN A 88 -11.48 -1.24 1.80
C ASN A 88 -10.69 0.02 1.41
N THR A 89 -9.46 0.14 1.89
CA THR A 89 -8.69 1.37 1.84
C THR A 89 -8.34 1.78 0.43
N VAL A 90 -8.78 2.96 0.03
CA VAL A 90 -8.48 3.57 -1.26
C VAL A 90 -8.18 5.05 -1.05
N TYR A 91 -6.98 5.49 -1.39
CA TYR A 91 -6.60 6.90 -1.31
C TYR A 91 -7.06 7.64 -2.57
N GLU A 92 -7.69 8.80 -2.38
CA GLU A 92 -8.24 9.64 -3.46
C GLU A 92 -9.14 8.86 -4.45
N GLY A 93 -9.86 7.85 -3.95
CA GLY A 93 -10.83 7.08 -4.73
C GLY A 93 -10.26 6.00 -5.64
N GLN A 94 -8.93 5.87 -5.79
CA GLN A 94 -8.32 4.97 -6.77
C GLN A 94 -7.08 4.22 -6.27
N TYR A 95 -6.20 4.87 -5.50
CA TYR A 95 -4.88 4.34 -5.17
C TYR A 95 -4.92 3.34 -3.99
N LEU A 96 -4.41 2.13 -4.20
CA LEU A 96 -4.39 1.03 -3.21
C LEU A 96 -3.16 1.04 -2.28
N LEU A 97 -2.43 2.14 -2.19
CA LEU A 97 -1.44 2.44 -1.15
C LEU A 97 -0.22 1.50 -1.05
N GLY A 98 0.13 0.79 -2.12
CA GLY A 98 1.17 -0.25 -2.06
C GLY A 98 2.55 0.25 -1.60
N THR A 99 3.00 1.44 -2.02
CA THR A 99 4.24 2.04 -1.51
C THR A 99 4.09 2.45 -0.05
N SER A 100 2.97 3.12 0.28
CA SER A 100 2.75 3.68 1.62
C SER A 100 2.71 2.63 2.70
N ILE A 101 2.10 1.46 2.43
CA ILE A 101 1.93 0.38 3.41
C ILE A 101 3.21 -0.45 3.62
N ALA A 102 4.17 -0.39 2.70
CA ALA A 102 5.44 -1.09 2.83
C ALA A 102 6.38 -0.42 3.86
N ARG A 103 6.38 0.91 3.92
CA ARG A 103 7.33 1.68 4.73
C ARG A 103 7.20 1.44 6.24
N PRO A 104 6.01 1.32 6.84
CA PRO A 104 5.87 0.98 8.26
C PRO A 104 6.51 -0.35 8.66
N LEU A 105 6.40 -1.39 7.82
CA LEU A 105 7.04 -2.68 8.11
C LEU A 105 8.55 -2.59 8.04
N ILE A 106 9.10 -1.91 7.02
CA ILE A 106 10.54 -1.70 6.90
C ILE A 106 11.04 -0.92 8.11
N ALA A 107 10.36 0.17 8.51
CA ALA A 107 10.71 0.96 9.68
C ALA A 107 10.68 0.13 10.97
N LYS A 108 9.66 -0.70 11.16
CA LYS A 108 9.53 -1.61 12.31
C LYS A 108 10.74 -2.55 12.41
N LYS A 109 11.06 -3.23 11.33
CA LYS A 109 12.19 -4.17 11.31
C LYS A 109 13.53 -3.49 11.52
N GLN A 110 13.71 -2.30 10.97
CA GLN A 110 14.91 -1.51 11.15
C GLN A 110 15.10 -1.11 12.62
N ILE A 111 14.04 -0.71 13.32
CA ILE A 111 14.08 -0.43 14.77
C ILE A 111 14.33 -1.71 15.59
N GLU A 112 13.72 -2.84 15.24
CA GLU A 112 13.97 -4.13 15.90
C GLU A 112 15.45 -4.52 15.78
N ILE A 113 16.06 -4.37 14.60
CA ILE A 113 17.49 -4.60 14.39
C ILE A 113 18.33 -3.58 15.17
N ALA A 114 17.96 -2.30 15.15
CA ALA A 114 18.68 -1.26 15.89
C ALA A 114 18.78 -1.58 17.39
N ARG A 115 17.68 -2.00 17.99
CA ARG A 115 17.64 -2.47 19.39
C ARG A 115 18.52 -3.69 19.61
N LYS A 116 18.43 -4.67 18.71
CA LYS A 116 19.20 -5.94 18.78
C LYS A 116 20.70 -5.71 18.74
N VAL A 117 21.18 -4.80 17.89
CA VAL A 117 22.61 -4.52 17.72
C VAL A 117 23.13 -3.37 18.56
N GLY A 118 22.26 -2.71 19.34
CA GLY A 118 22.60 -1.53 20.15
C GLY A 118 23.01 -0.33 19.28
N ALA A 119 22.30 -0.08 18.18
CA ALA A 119 22.58 1.06 17.32
C ALA A 119 22.09 2.37 17.90
N ASP A 120 22.85 3.45 17.68
CA ASP A 120 22.52 4.81 18.13
C ASP A 120 21.58 5.55 17.17
N ALA A 121 21.53 5.08 15.91
CA ALA A 121 20.80 5.75 14.85
C ALA A 121 20.24 4.76 13.82
N VAL A 122 19.25 5.23 13.07
CA VAL A 122 18.73 4.61 11.84
C VAL A 122 18.90 5.58 10.68
N CYS A 123 19.06 5.03 9.47
CA CYS A 123 19.23 5.83 8.25
C CYS A 123 18.34 5.28 7.13
N HIS A 124 17.75 6.18 6.34
CA HIS A 124 17.01 5.87 5.13
C HIS A 124 17.53 6.65 3.92
N GLY A 125 17.33 6.09 2.73
CA GLY A 125 17.73 6.70 1.46
C GLY A 125 16.62 7.49 0.74
N ALA A 126 15.51 7.79 1.41
CA ALA A 126 14.41 8.53 0.80
C ALA A 126 14.80 9.98 0.52
N THR A 127 14.43 10.47 -0.69
CA THR A 127 14.73 11.84 -1.12
C THR A 127 13.91 12.87 -0.35
N GLY A 128 14.44 14.09 -0.21
CA GLY A 128 13.76 15.19 0.49
C GLY A 128 12.48 15.73 -0.19
N LYS A 129 12.16 15.26 -1.41
CA LYS A 129 10.97 15.68 -2.16
C LYS A 129 9.79 14.69 -2.07
N GLY A 130 10.04 13.45 -1.60
CA GLY A 130 9.03 12.39 -1.55
C GLY A 130 8.34 12.25 -0.19
N ASN A 131 7.20 11.54 -0.18
CA ASN A 131 6.51 11.18 1.06
C ASN A 131 7.25 10.13 1.89
N ASP A 132 8.14 9.35 1.27
CA ASP A 132 8.76 8.19 1.92
C ASP A 132 9.65 8.57 3.10
N GLN A 133 10.33 9.73 3.04
CA GLN A 133 11.05 10.25 4.21
C GLN A 133 10.11 10.45 5.42
N VAL A 134 8.91 10.98 5.19
CA VAL A 134 7.90 11.18 6.24
C VAL A 134 7.43 9.84 6.79
N ARG A 135 7.15 8.88 5.92
CA ARG A 135 6.67 7.53 6.28
C ARG A 135 7.70 6.77 7.12
N PHE A 136 8.97 6.81 6.74
CA PHE A 136 10.04 6.20 7.52
C PHE A 136 10.18 6.84 8.89
N GLU A 137 10.31 8.17 8.93
CA GLU A 137 10.60 8.88 10.19
C GLU A 137 9.43 8.83 11.17
N LEU A 138 8.19 8.99 10.71
CA LEU A 138 7.02 8.80 11.58
C LEU A 138 6.92 7.36 12.10
N GLY A 139 7.31 6.38 11.27
CA GLY A 139 7.43 4.99 11.69
C GLY A 139 8.48 4.80 12.80
N TYR A 140 9.66 5.38 12.63
CA TYR A 140 10.73 5.31 13.63
C TYR A 140 10.31 5.96 14.94
N TYR A 141 9.85 7.21 14.92
CA TYR A 141 9.46 7.95 16.13
C TYR A 141 8.24 7.34 16.83
N GLY A 142 7.33 6.69 16.08
CA GLY A 142 6.22 5.96 16.68
C GLY A 142 6.64 4.69 17.44
N LEU A 143 7.80 4.13 17.11
CA LEU A 143 8.32 2.90 17.71
C LEU A 143 9.47 3.11 18.69
N GLU A 144 10.30 4.11 18.43
CA GLU A 144 11.48 4.47 19.25
C GLU A 144 11.63 5.99 19.25
N PRO A 145 10.95 6.72 20.19
CA PRO A 145 10.83 8.17 20.17
C PRO A 145 12.16 8.93 20.19
N ASP A 146 13.18 8.36 20.82
CA ASP A 146 14.48 9.00 21.05
C ASP A 146 15.54 8.57 20.03
N ILE A 147 15.21 7.72 19.04
CA ILE A 147 16.17 7.26 18.04
C ILE A 147 16.64 8.43 17.16
N ARG A 148 17.93 8.54 16.94
CA ARG A 148 18.46 9.48 15.97
C ARG A 148 18.20 8.99 14.55
N VAL A 149 17.64 9.86 13.72
CA VAL A 149 17.41 9.58 12.29
C VAL A 149 18.43 10.36 11.47
N ILE A 150 19.12 9.65 10.58
CA ILE A 150 20.04 10.24 9.60
C ILE A 150 19.35 10.17 8.22
N ALA A 151 19.17 11.34 7.62
CA ALA A 151 18.52 11.50 6.32
C ALA A 151 19.47 12.20 5.33
N PRO A 152 20.38 11.46 4.68
CA PRO A 152 21.48 12.03 3.90
C PRO A 152 21.04 13.06 2.85
N TRP A 153 19.93 12.84 2.18
CA TRP A 153 19.40 13.79 1.19
C TRP A 153 19.07 15.20 1.76
N ARG A 154 19.06 15.38 3.06
CA ARG A 154 18.89 16.67 3.75
C ARG A 154 20.19 17.17 4.38
N GLU A 155 21.22 16.34 4.44
CA GLU A 155 22.45 16.59 5.19
C GLU A 155 23.67 16.75 4.29
N TRP A 156 23.75 16.00 3.18
CA TRP A 156 24.90 16.02 2.29
C TRP A 156 24.81 17.11 1.20
N ASP A 157 25.98 17.49 0.68
CA ASP A 157 26.10 18.54 -0.35
C ASP A 157 26.01 18.02 -1.80
N PHE A 158 25.56 16.78 -2.02
CA PHE A 158 25.43 16.21 -3.35
C PHE A 158 24.20 16.77 -4.07
N ALA A 159 24.43 17.84 -4.87
CA ALA A 159 23.35 18.55 -5.56
C ALA A 159 22.87 17.86 -6.85
N SER A 160 23.64 16.90 -7.40
CA SER A 160 23.34 16.28 -8.70
C SER A 160 23.73 14.80 -8.75
N ARG A 161 23.18 14.08 -9.75
CA ARG A 161 23.58 12.70 -10.05
C ARG A 161 25.08 12.61 -10.40
N GLU A 162 25.64 13.61 -11.04
CA GLU A 162 27.06 13.67 -11.38
C GLU A 162 27.93 13.69 -10.13
N SER A 163 27.59 14.49 -9.12
CA SER A 163 28.32 14.51 -7.85
C SER A 163 28.23 13.17 -7.10
N LEU A 164 27.09 12.49 -7.16
CA LEU A 164 26.93 11.14 -6.63
C LEU A 164 27.81 10.11 -7.36
N LEU A 165 27.86 10.18 -8.69
CA LEU A 165 28.71 9.30 -9.50
C LEU A 165 30.19 9.56 -9.25
N ALA A 166 30.62 10.82 -9.11
CA ALA A 166 31.98 11.19 -8.78
C ALA A 166 32.42 10.65 -7.41
N PHE A 167 31.54 10.76 -6.40
CA PHE A 167 31.76 10.16 -5.08
C PHE A 167 31.86 8.62 -5.17
N ALA A 168 30.99 7.99 -5.93
CA ALA A 168 31.00 6.55 -6.12
C ALA A 168 32.30 6.08 -6.82
N GLU A 169 32.80 6.83 -7.81
CA GLU A 169 34.08 6.54 -8.49
C GLU A 169 35.26 6.72 -7.54
N GLN A 170 35.30 7.82 -6.81
CA GLN A 170 36.37 8.10 -5.82
C GLN A 170 36.48 6.99 -4.76
N HIS A 171 35.36 6.42 -4.33
CA HIS A 171 35.30 5.39 -3.31
C HIS A 171 35.18 3.96 -3.88
N GLN A 172 35.36 3.78 -5.19
CA GLN A 172 35.32 2.49 -5.88
C GLN A 172 34.04 1.69 -5.64
N ILE A 173 32.90 2.40 -5.51
CA ILE A 173 31.59 1.77 -5.32
C ILE A 173 31.18 1.11 -6.66
N PRO A 174 30.88 -0.20 -6.68
CA PRO A 174 30.50 -0.89 -7.92
C PRO A 174 29.19 -0.33 -8.49
N ILE A 175 29.23 0.18 -9.72
CA ILE A 175 28.05 0.63 -10.46
C ILE A 175 27.84 -0.32 -11.64
N ALA A 176 26.66 -0.94 -11.72
CA ALA A 176 26.32 -1.78 -12.86
C ALA A 176 26.33 -0.95 -14.16
N LYS A 177 26.91 -1.51 -15.23
CA LYS A 177 27.10 -0.80 -16.50
C LYS A 177 25.79 -0.34 -17.15
N ASP A 178 24.74 -1.14 -16.99
CA ASP A 178 23.38 -0.88 -17.45
C ASP A 178 22.69 0.25 -16.68
N LYS A 179 23.08 0.48 -15.42
CA LYS A 179 22.55 1.56 -14.56
C LYS A 179 23.33 2.89 -14.67
N ARG A 180 24.35 2.97 -15.52
CA ARG A 180 25.03 4.24 -15.85
C ARG A 180 24.23 5.11 -16.82
N GLY A 181 23.32 4.50 -17.58
CA GLY A 181 22.37 5.21 -18.43
C GLY A 181 21.18 5.79 -17.62
N ASP A 182 20.51 6.74 -18.21
CA ASP A 182 19.28 7.28 -17.65
C ASP A 182 18.15 6.26 -17.81
N ALA A 183 17.75 5.60 -16.72
CA ALA A 183 16.50 4.84 -16.73
C ALA A 183 15.34 5.79 -17.12
N PRO A 184 14.41 5.37 -17.98
CA PRO A 184 13.36 6.25 -18.51
C PRO A 184 12.32 6.64 -17.45
N PHE A 185 12.30 5.97 -16.30
CA PHE A 185 11.45 6.22 -15.13
C PHE A 185 12.00 5.48 -13.90
N SER A 186 11.50 5.79 -12.71
CA SER A 186 11.81 5.09 -11.46
C SER A 186 10.74 4.06 -11.16
N VAL A 187 11.12 2.90 -10.61
CA VAL A 187 10.21 1.82 -10.18
C VAL A 187 10.43 1.51 -8.71
N ASP A 188 9.34 1.40 -7.95
CA ASP A 188 9.30 0.85 -6.60
C ASP A 188 8.26 -0.30 -6.59
N ALA A 189 8.64 -1.46 -6.08
CA ALA A 189 7.81 -2.65 -6.15
C ALA A 189 7.80 -3.44 -4.85
N ASN A 190 6.69 -4.11 -4.58
CA ASN A 190 6.52 -5.11 -3.52
C ASN A 190 5.42 -6.12 -3.93
N LEU A 191 5.08 -7.05 -3.05
CA LEU A 191 4.11 -8.11 -3.38
C LEU A 191 2.72 -7.55 -3.70
N LEU A 192 2.32 -6.40 -3.13
CA LEU A 192 1.01 -5.79 -3.42
C LEU A 192 0.98 -5.06 -4.75
N HIS A 193 2.04 -4.31 -5.11
CA HIS A 193 2.01 -3.46 -6.29
C HIS A 193 3.39 -3.19 -6.91
N SER A 194 3.39 -2.56 -8.10
CA SER A 194 4.49 -1.73 -8.60
C SER A 194 4.04 -0.29 -8.79
N SER A 195 4.99 0.63 -8.62
CA SER A 195 4.82 2.08 -8.80
C SER A 195 5.90 2.57 -9.75
N SER A 196 5.51 3.25 -10.81
CA SER A 196 6.41 3.87 -11.79
C SER A 196 6.17 5.37 -11.84
N GLU A 197 7.25 6.18 -11.73
CA GLU A 197 7.16 7.63 -11.72
C GLU A 197 8.40 8.31 -12.33
N GLY A 198 8.26 9.56 -12.70
CA GLY A 198 9.34 10.45 -13.17
C GLY A 198 9.64 10.35 -14.65
N LYS A 199 10.45 11.30 -15.16
CA LYS A 199 10.95 11.42 -16.54
C LYS A 199 9.85 11.33 -17.60
N VAL A 200 9.75 10.23 -18.36
CA VAL A 200 8.76 10.04 -19.43
C VAL A 200 7.31 10.10 -18.91
N LEU A 201 7.12 9.95 -17.61
CA LEU A 201 5.80 9.98 -16.95
C LEU A 201 5.46 11.34 -16.32
N GLU A 202 6.37 12.35 -16.40
CA GLU A 202 6.15 13.65 -15.74
C GLU A 202 5.06 14.49 -16.42
N ASP A 203 4.87 14.34 -17.73
CA ASP A 203 3.83 15.06 -18.46
C ASP A 203 2.50 14.28 -18.39
N PRO A 204 1.49 14.78 -17.65
CA PRO A 204 0.21 14.11 -17.52
C PRO A 204 -0.65 14.14 -18.80
N ALA A 205 -0.24 14.89 -19.82
CA ALA A 205 -0.93 14.91 -21.11
C ALA A 205 -0.50 13.78 -22.06
N VAL A 206 0.58 13.06 -21.71
CA VAL A 206 1.15 11.98 -22.52
C VAL A 206 0.79 10.62 -21.91
N GLU A 207 0.26 9.71 -22.73
CA GLU A 207 -0.04 8.35 -22.33
C GLU A 207 1.23 7.61 -21.85
N ALA A 208 1.10 6.84 -20.77
CA ALA A 208 2.18 6.00 -20.28
C ALA A 208 2.51 4.91 -21.33
N PRO A 209 3.77 4.80 -21.80
CA PRO A 209 4.15 3.78 -22.77
C PRO A 209 3.95 2.36 -22.20
N GLU A 210 3.59 1.39 -23.07
CA GLU A 210 3.32 0.01 -22.65
C GLU A 210 4.48 -0.63 -21.87
N PHE A 211 5.73 -0.30 -22.17
CA PHE A 211 6.90 -0.84 -21.46
C PHE A 211 7.00 -0.43 -19.98
N VAL A 212 6.19 0.53 -19.53
CA VAL A 212 6.10 0.93 -18.12
C VAL A 212 5.39 -0.16 -17.30
N TYR A 213 4.43 -0.84 -17.92
CA TYR A 213 3.67 -1.90 -17.27
C TYR A 213 4.44 -3.22 -17.30
N GLN A 214 4.89 -3.67 -16.13
CA GLN A 214 5.74 -4.86 -15.98
C GLN A 214 5.07 -6.00 -15.22
N ARG A 215 3.93 -5.72 -14.57
CA ARG A 215 3.20 -6.69 -13.76
C ARG A 215 1.89 -7.17 -14.35
N THR A 216 1.48 -6.60 -15.47
CA THR A 216 0.23 -6.93 -16.15
C THR A 216 0.44 -6.93 -17.65
N ILE A 217 -0.16 -7.88 -18.36
CA ILE A 217 -0.30 -7.77 -19.83
C ILE A 217 -1.32 -6.68 -20.15
N SER A 218 -1.29 -6.13 -21.35
CA SER A 218 -2.32 -5.15 -21.73
C SER A 218 -3.70 -5.82 -21.79
N PRO A 219 -4.79 -5.09 -21.43
CA PRO A 219 -6.15 -5.62 -21.58
C PRO A 219 -6.47 -6.10 -23.00
N GLU A 220 -5.90 -5.45 -24.02
CA GLU A 220 -6.06 -5.84 -25.44
C GLU A 220 -5.40 -7.19 -25.74
N ALA A 221 -4.23 -7.46 -25.13
CA ALA A 221 -3.50 -8.71 -25.31
C ALA A 221 -4.03 -9.84 -24.42
N ALA A 222 -4.87 -9.54 -23.42
CA ALA A 222 -5.45 -10.52 -22.51
C ALA A 222 -6.36 -11.52 -23.27
N PRO A 223 -6.47 -12.78 -22.79
CA PRO A 223 -7.26 -13.82 -23.44
C PRO A 223 -8.71 -13.39 -23.72
N ASP A 224 -9.24 -13.80 -24.86
CA ASP A 224 -10.65 -13.60 -25.24
C ASP A 224 -11.57 -14.69 -24.64
N LYS A 225 -11.26 -15.06 -23.39
CA LYS A 225 -12.01 -16.02 -22.58
C LYS A 225 -11.98 -15.57 -21.15
N ALA A 226 -13.17 -15.38 -20.55
CA ALA A 226 -13.28 -15.03 -19.16
C ALA A 226 -12.73 -16.14 -18.25
N GLU A 227 -12.00 -15.74 -17.21
CA GLU A 227 -11.55 -16.61 -16.14
C GLU A 227 -12.45 -16.45 -14.92
N VAL A 228 -12.93 -17.58 -14.36
CA VAL A 228 -13.82 -17.59 -13.20
C VAL A 228 -13.20 -18.44 -12.09
N PHE A 229 -13.19 -17.91 -10.89
CA PHE A 229 -12.69 -18.59 -9.68
C PHE A 229 -13.38 -18.08 -8.43
N THR A 230 -13.17 -18.77 -7.31
CA THR A 230 -13.73 -18.38 -6.02
C THR A 230 -12.65 -17.94 -5.06
N ILE A 231 -13.02 -17.00 -4.17
CA ILE A 231 -12.22 -16.58 -3.02
C ILE A 231 -13.04 -16.82 -1.77
N ASP A 232 -12.50 -17.58 -0.82
CA ASP A 232 -13.10 -17.79 0.49
C ASP A 232 -12.54 -16.78 1.49
N PHE A 233 -13.43 -16.20 2.29
CA PHE A 233 -13.12 -15.22 3.33
C PHE A 233 -13.45 -15.76 4.72
N GLU A 234 -12.61 -15.43 5.70
CA GLU A 234 -12.87 -15.61 7.12
C GLU A 234 -12.57 -14.32 7.86
N LYS A 235 -13.61 -13.73 8.51
CA LYS A 235 -13.51 -12.48 9.27
C LYS A 235 -12.85 -11.32 8.50
N GLY A 236 -13.18 -11.22 7.20
CA GLY A 236 -12.69 -10.20 6.30
C GLY A 236 -11.38 -10.51 5.59
N ASP A 237 -10.62 -11.51 6.02
CA ASP A 237 -9.39 -11.92 5.36
C ASP A 237 -9.65 -13.02 4.32
N PRO A 238 -9.02 -12.98 3.15
CA PRO A 238 -9.09 -14.08 2.19
C PRO A 238 -8.23 -15.24 2.71
N VAL A 239 -8.76 -16.46 2.63
CA VAL A 239 -8.10 -17.66 3.18
C VAL A 239 -7.90 -18.79 2.15
N ALA A 240 -8.67 -18.79 1.04
CA ALA A 240 -8.54 -19.80 0.02
C ALA A 240 -8.92 -19.27 -1.37
N ILE A 241 -8.38 -19.89 -2.42
CA ILE A 241 -8.76 -19.69 -3.81
C ILE A 241 -9.19 -21.04 -4.38
N ASN A 242 -10.40 -21.13 -4.98
CA ASN A 242 -10.99 -22.38 -5.46
C ASN A 242 -11.01 -23.50 -4.42
N GLY A 243 -11.20 -23.15 -3.13
CA GLY A 243 -11.19 -24.08 -2.00
C GLY A 243 -9.80 -24.56 -1.56
N GLU A 244 -8.72 -24.14 -2.22
CA GLU A 244 -7.34 -24.40 -1.80
C GLU A 244 -6.92 -23.33 -0.77
N ALA A 245 -6.70 -23.78 0.47
CA ALA A 245 -6.19 -22.91 1.54
C ALA A 245 -4.75 -22.48 1.25
N LEU A 246 -4.47 -21.18 1.34
CA LEU A 246 -3.18 -20.59 1.04
C LEU A 246 -2.73 -19.66 2.17
N SER A 247 -1.41 -19.54 2.35
CA SER A 247 -0.87 -18.50 3.22
C SER A 247 -1.13 -17.10 2.63
N PRO A 248 -1.13 -16.04 3.45
CA PRO A 248 -1.36 -14.66 2.99
C PRO A 248 -0.52 -14.26 1.79
N ALA A 249 0.79 -14.49 1.82
CA ALA A 249 1.67 -14.14 0.71
C ALA A 249 1.42 -15.01 -0.53
N ALA A 250 1.20 -16.32 -0.36
CA ALA A 250 0.89 -17.23 -1.46
C ALA A 250 -0.44 -16.87 -2.13
N LEU A 251 -1.46 -16.50 -1.33
CA LEU A 251 -2.76 -16.09 -1.83
C LEU A 251 -2.65 -14.81 -2.68
N LEU A 252 -1.97 -13.78 -2.18
CA LEU A 252 -1.79 -12.54 -2.93
C LEU A 252 -0.95 -12.77 -4.20
N THR A 253 0.08 -13.63 -4.13
CA THR A 253 0.88 -14.04 -5.31
C THR A 253 0.00 -14.69 -6.37
N LYS A 254 -0.89 -15.60 -5.98
CA LYS A 254 -1.82 -16.26 -6.91
C LYS A 254 -2.82 -15.28 -7.53
N LEU A 255 -3.35 -14.35 -6.73
CA LEU A 255 -4.21 -13.27 -7.25
C LEU A 255 -3.47 -12.32 -8.19
N ASN A 256 -2.20 -12.02 -7.92
CA ASN A 256 -1.35 -11.23 -8.81
C ASN A 256 -1.18 -11.92 -10.17
N GLN A 257 -0.96 -13.24 -10.19
CA GLN A 257 -0.83 -13.99 -11.44
C GLN A 257 -2.13 -13.99 -12.24
N LEU A 258 -3.28 -14.24 -11.56
CA LEU A 258 -4.60 -14.18 -12.22
C LEU A 258 -4.87 -12.77 -12.78
N GLY A 259 -4.53 -11.73 -12.03
CA GLY A 259 -4.66 -10.35 -12.52
C GLY A 259 -3.70 -10.03 -13.67
N HIS A 260 -2.44 -10.48 -13.60
CA HIS A 260 -1.47 -10.37 -14.68
C HIS A 260 -2.03 -10.94 -16.00
N ASP A 261 -2.46 -12.20 -15.97
CA ASP A 261 -2.90 -12.95 -17.16
C ASP A 261 -4.17 -12.37 -17.80
N ASN A 262 -4.95 -11.58 -17.04
CA ASN A 262 -6.20 -10.97 -17.48
C ASN A 262 -6.11 -9.43 -17.65
N GLY A 263 -4.91 -8.83 -17.53
CA GLY A 263 -4.69 -7.40 -17.73
C GLY A 263 -5.33 -6.52 -16.64
N VAL A 264 -5.55 -7.06 -15.43
CA VAL A 264 -6.23 -6.38 -14.32
C VAL A 264 -5.24 -5.59 -13.47
N GLY A 265 -5.60 -4.37 -13.05
CA GLY A 265 -4.94 -3.65 -11.97
C GLY A 265 -4.04 -2.50 -12.42
N ARG A 266 -4.12 -2.03 -13.66
CA ARG A 266 -3.43 -0.83 -14.14
C ARG A 266 -4.14 0.43 -13.67
N LEU A 267 -3.35 1.42 -13.25
CA LEU A 267 -3.84 2.71 -12.81
C LEU A 267 -2.82 3.80 -13.16
N ASP A 268 -3.25 4.82 -13.86
CA ASP A 268 -2.50 6.05 -14.13
C ASP A 268 -3.25 7.20 -13.46
N LEU A 269 -2.63 7.85 -12.48
CA LEU A 269 -3.28 8.92 -11.73
C LEU A 269 -2.33 10.03 -11.33
N VAL A 270 -2.90 11.21 -11.09
CA VAL A 270 -2.23 12.34 -10.45
C VAL A 270 -2.75 12.45 -9.02
N GLU A 271 -1.89 12.19 -8.04
CA GLU A 271 -2.21 12.24 -6.61
C GLU A 271 -1.69 13.49 -5.91
N ASN A 272 -2.23 13.80 -4.76
CA ASN A 272 -1.74 14.86 -3.90
C ASN A 272 -0.79 14.28 -2.85
N ARG A 273 0.50 14.60 -2.96
CA ARG A 273 1.50 14.19 -1.95
C ARG A 273 1.29 14.93 -0.64
N PHE A 274 1.57 14.27 0.48
CA PHE A 274 1.48 14.87 1.82
C PHE A 274 2.42 16.08 1.98
N VAL A 275 3.55 16.07 1.30
CA VAL A 275 4.50 17.19 1.24
C VAL A 275 4.00 18.39 0.40
N GLY A 276 2.78 18.35 -0.13
CA GLY A 276 2.06 19.51 -0.69
C GLY A 276 2.12 19.67 -2.21
N MET A 277 2.68 18.70 -2.96
CA MET A 277 2.73 18.77 -4.43
C MET A 277 1.86 17.68 -5.08
N LYS A 278 1.44 17.91 -6.33
CA LYS A 278 0.86 16.87 -7.18
C LYS A 278 1.96 16.04 -7.82
N SER A 279 1.70 14.74 -7.96
CA SER A 279 2.62 13.81 -8.61
C SER A 279 1.84 12.79 -9.42
N ARG A 280 2.28 12.54 -10.65
CA ARG A 280 1.74 11.43 -11.44
C ARG A 280 2.48 10.15 -11.08
N GLY A 281 1.71 9.09 -10.87
CA GLY A 281 2.18 7.73 -10.70
C GLY A 281 1.43 6.77 -11.60
N VAL A 282 2.16 5.81 -12.17
CA VAL A 282 1.57 4.68 -12.89
C VAL A 282 1.74 3.45 -12.03
N TYR A 283 0.62 2.85 -11.65
CA TYR A 283 0.57 1.76 -10.68
C TYR A 283 0.01 0.49 -11.30
N GLU A 284 0.51 -0.65 -10.84
CA GLU A 284 -0.04 -1.96 -11.16
C GLU A 284 -0.29 -2.72 -9.86
N THR A 285 -1.56 -3.01 -9.58
CA THR A 285 -1.99 -3.68 -8.34
C THR A 285 -2.96 -4.81 -8.67
N PRO A 286 -2.51 -5.84 -9.43
CA PRO A 286 -3.40 -6.85 -9.99
C PRO A 286 -4.18 -7.62 -8.93
N GLY A 287 -3.51 -8.27 -7.99
CA GLY A 287 -4.16 -9.03 -6.92
C GLY A 287 -4.96 -8.16 -5.97
N GLY A 288 -4.45 -6.96 -5.65
CA GLY A 288 -5.16 -6.01 -4.78
C GLY A 288 -6.47 -5.51 -5.38
N THR A 289 -6.52 -5.27 -6.69
CA THR A 289 -7.74 -4.87 -7.40
C THR A 289 -8.80 -5.97 -7.34
N ILE A 290 -8.40 -7.22 -7.54
CA ILE A 290 -9.28 -8.38 -7.41
C ILE A 290 -9.78 -8.51 -5.97
N LEU A 291 -8.86 -8.42 -5.00
CA LEU A 291 -9.19 -8.58 -3.59
C LEU A 291 -10.16 -7.51 -3.09
N LEU A 292 -9.97 -6.24 -3.48
CA LEU A 292 -10.88 -5.16 -3.12
C LEU A 292 -12.30 -5.43 -3.63
N ALA A 293 -12.44 -5.83 -4.89
CA ALA A 293 -13.74 -6.13 -5.48
C ALA A 293 -14.42 -7.31 -4.77
N ALA A 294 -13.67 -8.38 -4.50
CA ALA A 294 -14.18 -9.58 -3.84
C ALA A 294 -14.58 -9.30 -2.37
N HIS A 295 -13.73 -8.55 -1.62
CA HIS A 295 -14.02 -8.18 -0.24
C HIS A 295 -15.28 -7.31 -0.13
N ARG A 296 -15.42 -6.30 -0.99
CA ARG A 296 -16.68 -5.52 -1.10
C ARG A 296 -17.88 -6.42 -1.44
N GLY A 297 -17.64 -7.47 -2.24
CA GLY A 297 -18.66 -8.47 -2.60
C GLY A 297 -19.18 -9.23 -1.39
N ILE A 298 -18.32 -9.75 -0.51
CA ILE A 298 -18.77 -10.49 0.69
C ILE A 298 -19.37 -9.55 1.73
N GLU A 299 -18.84 -8.34 1.90
CA GLU A 299 -19.41 -7.34 2.81
C GLU A 299 -20.85 -6.95 2.42
N SER A 300 -21.15 -6.92 1.12
CA SER A 300 -22.48 -6.50 0.63
C SER A 300 -23.62 -7.36 1.12
N ILE A 301 -23.34 -8.60 1.54
CA ILE A 301 -24.36 -9.54 2.06
C ILE A 301 -24.20 -9.83 3.56
N THR A 302 -23.10 -9.39 4.19
CA THR A 302 -22.81 -9.73 5.61
C THR A 302 -22.83 -8.53 6.55
N LEU A 303 -22.67 -7.31 6.04
CA LEU A 303 -22.79 -6.09 6.83
C LEU A 303 -24.19 -5.51 6.73
N ASP A 304 -24.71 -5.04 7.85
CA ASP A 304 -25.92 -4.24 7.86
C ASP A 304 -25.64 -2.86 7.21
N ARG A 305 -26.70 -2.22 6.72
CA ARG A 305 -26.63 -0.93 6.04
C ARG A 305 -25.91 0.15 6.86
N GLY A 306 -26.23 0.27 8.15
CA GLY A 306 -25.68 1.31 9.02
C GLY A 306 -24.17 1.08 9.27
N ALA A 307 -23.77 -0.15 9.56
CA ALA A 307 -22.36 -0.51 9.77
C ALA A 307 -21.53 -0.35 8.48
N MET A 308 -22.09 -0.75 7.33
CA MET A 308 -21.42 -0.58 6.03
C MET A 308 -21.17 0.88 5.69
N HIS A 309 -22.19 1.75 5.85
CA HIS A 309 -22.06 3.18 5.57
C HIS A 309 -21.05 3.83 6.52
N LEU A 310 -21.12 3.54 7.84
CA LEU A 310 -20.17 4.07 8.80
C LEU A 310 -18.73 3.67 8.46
N LYS A 311 -18.51 2.40 8.08
CA LYS A 311 -17.20 1.92 7.66
C LYS A 311 -16.69 2.66 6.42
N ASP A 312 -17.56 2.91 5.43
CA ASP A 312 -17.22 3.67 4.23
C ASP A 312 -16.88 5.15 4.54
N GLU A 313 -17.51 5.76 5.56
CA GLU A 313 -17.17 7.10 6.04
C GLU A 313 -15.80 7.15 6.74
N LEU A 314 -15.40 6.08 7.45
CA LEU A 314 -14.10 5.98 8.12
C LEU A 314 -12.95 5.73 7.14
N MET A 315 -13.20 5.08 6.00
CA MET A 315 -12.18 4.66 5.05
C MET A 315 -11.31 5.81 4.53
N PRO A 316 -11.82 6.99 4.10
CA PRO A 316 -10.96 8.08 3.62
C PRO A 316 -10.00 8.60 4.69
N LYS A 317 -10.43 8.63 5.96
CA LYS A 317 -9.57 9.02 7.07
C LYS A 317 -8.48 7.97 7.30
N TYR A 318 -8.83 6.70 7.28
CA TYR A 318 -7.88 5.60 7.39
C TYR A 318 -6.86 5.63 6.24
N ALA A 319 -7.32 5.81 5.00
CA ALA A 319 -6.47 5.92 3.82
C ALA A 319 -5.46 7.08 3.95
N SER A 320 -5.91 8.24 4.43
CA SER A 320 -5.03 9.40 4.64
C SER A 320 -3.96 9.13 5.70
N LEU A 321 -4.30 8.44 6.79
CA LEU A 321 -3.32 8.07 7.81
C LEU A 321 -2.26 7.12 7.26
N VAL A 322 -2.65 6.10 6.51
CA VAL A 322 -1.71 5.17 5.84
C VAL A 322 -0.85 5.91 4.83
N TYR A 323 -1.45 6.73 3.96
CA TYR A 323 -0.73 7.48 2.93
C TYR A 323 0.32 8.41 3.52
N ASN A 324 -0.02 9.09 4.62
CA ASN A 324 0.82 10.09 5.28
C ASN A 324 1.87 9.47 6.23
N GLY A 325 1.87 8.15 6.47
CA GLY A 325 2.86 7.49 7.31
C GLY A 325 2.49 7.31 8.78
N PHE A 326 1.23 7.56 9.15
CA PHE A 326 0.74 7.45 10.53
C PHE A 326 0.28 6.03 10.90
N TRP A 327 0.96 5.00 10.42
CA TRP A 327 0.58 3.60 10.68
C TRP A 327 0.57 3.27 12.19
N PHE A 328 1.52 3.79 12.95
CA PHE A 328 1.64 3.55 14.40
C PHE A 328 0.96 4.63 15.25
N SER A 329 0.06 5.42 14.68
CA SER A 329 -0.65 6.44 15.43
C SER A 329 -1.87 5.88 16.18
N PRO A 330 -2.22 6.44 17.37
CA PRO A 330 -3.40 6.01 18.12
C PRO A 330 -4.71 6.11 17.34
N GLU A 331 -4.87 7.13 16.50
CA GLU A 331 -6.09 7.26 15.70
C GLU A 331 -6.21 6.18 14.63
N ARG A 332 -5.10 5.72 14.00
CA ARG A 332 -5.15 4.58 13.08
C ARG A 332 -5.52 3.30 13.82
N GLU A 333 -5.00 3.08 15.01
CA GLU A 333 -5.31 1.92 15.85
C GLU A 333 -6.78 1.90 16.27
N MET A 334 -7.34 3.06 16.66
CA MET A 334 -8.77 3.20 16.96
C MET A 334 -9.63 2.85 15.75
N LEU A 335 -9.29 3.38 14.57
CA LEU A 335 -10.01 3.07 13.33
C LEU A 335 -9.90 1.58 12.98
N GLN A 336 -8.70 0.99 13.13
CA GLN A 336 -8.50 -0.44 12.89
C GLN A 336 -9.39 -1.30 13.81
N ALA A 337 -9.46 -0.97 15.08
CA ALA A 337 -10.30 -1.69 16.03
C ALA A 337 -11.80 -1.64 15.63
N ALA A 338 -12.30 -0.49 15.18
CA ALA A 338 -13.65 -0.32 14.67
C ALA A 338 -13.88 -1.13 13.39
N ILE A 339 -12.93 -1.10 12.46
CA ILE A 339 -12.95 -1.86 11.22
C ILE A 339 -12.96 -3.37 11.52
N ASP A 340 -12.04 -3.85 12.34
CA ASP A 340 -11.93 -5.27 12.70
C ASP A 340 -13.19 -5.79 13.40
N TYR A 341 -13.81 -4.97 14.25
CA TYR A 341 -15.11 -5.29 14.85
C TYR A 341 -16.17 -5.54 13.77
N SER A 342 -16.22 -4.72 12.73
CA SER A 342 -17.17 -4.89 11.64
C SER A 342 -16.96 -6.19 10.86
N GLN A 343 -15.75 -6.72 10.83
CA GLN A 343 -15.37 -7.89 10.04
C GLN A 343 -15.73 -9.25 10.71
N ALA A 344 -16.17 -9.26 11.95
CA ALA A 344 -16.39 -10.49 12.72
C ALA A 344 -17.28 -11.54 12.03
N LYS A 345 -18.19 -11.10 11.16
CA LYS A 345 -19.11 -11.96 10.38
C LYS A 345 -18.91 -11.87 8.87
N VAL A 346 -17.87 -11.18 8.41
CA VAL A 346 -17.52 -11.11 6.98
C VAL A 346 -16.78 -12.39 6.60
N THR A 347 -17.56 -13.47 6.47
CA THR A 347 -17.08 -14.84 6.22
C THR A 347 -17.97 -15.48 5.17
N GLY A 348 -17.36 -16.15 4.19
CA GLY A 348 -18.09 -16.82 3.12
C GLY A 348 -17.27 -16.87 1.83
N ARG A 349 -17.96 -17.10 0.72
CA ARG A 349 -17.37 -17.30 -0.61
C ARG A 349 -17.84 -16.23 -1.60
N VAL A 350 -16.91 -15.75 -2.40
CA VAL A 350 -17.19 -14.86 -3.53
C VAL A 350 -16.72 -15.51 -4.82
N THR A 351 -17.57 -15.52 -5.85
CA THR A 351 -17.20 -15.94 -7.19
C THR A 351 -16.85 -14.70 -8.02
N VAL A 352 -15.64 -14.69 -8.56
CA VAL A 352 -15.08 -13.58 -9.34
C VAL A 352 -14.89 -14.03 -10.79
N LYS A 353 -15.21 -13.12 -11.71
CA LYS A 353 -14.94 -13.27 -13.13
C LYS A 353 -13.98 -12.16 -13.57
N LEU A 354 -12.88 -12.55 -14.22
CA LEU A 354 -11.92 -11.64 -14.86
C LEU A 354 -12.09 -11.69 -16.37
N TYR A 355 -12.03 -10.54 -17.02
CA TYR A 355 -12.03 -10.45 -18.47
C TYR A 355 -11.47 -9.11 -18.92
N LYS A 356 -10.36 -9.13 -19.66
CA LYS A 356 -9.76 -7.96 -20.32
C LYS A 356 -9.71 -6.72 -19.41
N GLY A 357 -8.99 -6.82 -18.30
CA GLY A 357 -8.80 -5.73 -17.33
C GLY A 357 -9.95 -5.52 -16.34
N ASN A 358 -11.06 -6.22 -16.50
CA ASN A 358 -12.24 -6.06 -15.65
C ASN A 358 -12.34 -7.15 -14.59
N VAL A 359 -12.79 -6.76 -13.40
CA VAL A 359 -13.14 -7.64 -12.29
C VAL A 359 -14.65 -7.53 -12.03
N THR A 360 -15.35 -8.65 -12.11
CA THR A 360 -16.80 -8.72 -11.85
C THR A 360 -17.09 -9.76 -10.78
N VAL A 361 -17.76 -9.37 -9.72
CA VAL A 361 -18.29 -10.30 -8.72
C VAL A 361 -19.62 -10.86 -9.24
N ILE A 362 -19.68 -12.17 -9.47
CA ILE A 362 -20.83 -12.86 -10.08
C ILE A 362 -21.59 -13.78 -9.13
N GLY A 363 -21.03 -14.07 -7.92
CA GLY A 363 -21.67 -14.88 -6.89
C GLY A 363 -21.19 -14.52 -5.50
N ARG A 364 -22.04 -14.72 -4.49
CA ARG A 364 -21.74 -14.48 -3.07
C ARG A 364 -22.50 -15.47 -2.23
N GLU A 365 -21.83 -16.09 -1.27
CA GLU A 365 -22.40 -17.05 -0.35
C GLU A 365 -21.83 -16.80 1.07
N SER A 366 -22.69 -16.78 2.09
CA SER A 366 -22.25 -16.62 3.48
C SER A 366 -23.23 -17.28 4.45
N PRO A 367 -22.73 -17.98 5.48
CA PRO A 367 -23.59 -18.42 6.58
C PRO A 367 -24.11 -17.25 7.45
N TYR A 368 -23.53 -16.07 7.29
CA TYR A 368 -23.92 -14.84 7.99
C TYR A 368 -24.64 -13.84 7.08
N SER A 369 -25.17 -14.30 5.93
CA SER A 369 -25.88 -13.44 5.00
C SER A 369 -27.08 -12.74 5.66
N LEU A 370 -27.17 -11.44 5.44
CA LEU A 370 -28.34 -10.61 5.75
C LEU A 370 -29.28 -10.48 4.56
N TYR A 371 -28.90 -11.05 3.40
CA TYR A 371 -29.78 -11.11 2.23
C TYR A 371 -30.82 -12.20 2.44
N ASP A 372 -32.05 -11.77 2.70
CA ASP A 372 -33.20 -12.65 2.91
C ASP A 372 -34.04 -12.67 1.64
N GLN A 373 -34.04 -13.83 0.97
CA GLN A 373 -34.72 -13.98 -0.30
C GLN A 373 -36.24 -13.86 -0.18
N ASP A 374 -36.83 -14.25 0.96
CA ASP A 374 -38.27 -14.13 1.19
C ASP A 374 -38.70 -12.68 1.44
N LEU A 375 -37.80 -11.83 1.97
CA LEU A 375 -38.05 -10.38 2.13
C LEU A 375 -37.98 -9.60 0.82
N VAL A 376 -37.14 -10.01 -0.13
CA VAL A 376 -36.87 -9.23 -1.34
C VAL A 376 -37.57 -9.75 -2.59
N THR A 377 -38.23 -10.92 -2.50
CA THR A 377 -38.93 -11.50 -3.64
C THR A 377 -40.16 -10.69 -4.05
N PHE A 378 -40.42 -10.64 -5.34
CA PHE A 378 -41.64 -10.09 -5.92
C PHE A 378 -42.72 -11.17 -6.20
N GLU A 379 -42.48 -12.42 -5.75
CA GLU A 379 -43.46 -13.49 -5.94
C GLU A 379 -44.70 -13.27 -5.08
N GLU A 380 -45.88 -13.53 -5.69
CA GLU A 380 -47.17 -13.42 -5.01
C GLU A 380 -47.28 -14.43 -3.86
N GLY A 381 -47.79 -13.97 -2.71
CA GLY A 381 -48.06 -14.81 -1.55
C GLY A 381 -46.99 -14.84 -0.44
N LYS A 382 -45.82 -14.24 -0.69
CA LYS A 382 -44.76 -14.08 0.35
C LYS A 382 -44.70 -12.60 0.78
N VAL A 383 -45.54 -12.20 1.76
CA VAL A 383 -45.51 -10.83 2.31
C VAL A 383 -44.78 -10.85 3.64
N ALA A 384 -43.56 -10.39 3.66
CA ALA A 384 -42.68 -10.37 4.82
C ALA A 384 -42.96 -9.18 5.78
N TYR A 385 -43.60 -8.12 5.29
CA TYR A 385 -44.00 -6.94 6.07
C TYR A 385 -45.23 -6.28 5.47
N ASP A 386 -45.93 -5.43 6.26
CA ASP A 386 -47.10 -4.66 5.77
C ASP A 386 -46.65 -3.46 4.93
N HIS A 387 -46.90 -3.53 3.62
CA HIS A 387 -46.53 -2.46 2.67
C HIS A 387 -47.15 -1.10 3.03
N ARG A 388 -48.28 -1.07 3.83
CA ARG A 388 -48.93 0.17 4.29
C ARG A 388 -48.03 0.97 5.23
N ASP A 389 -47.10 0.34 5.94
CA ASP A 389 -46.16 1.03 6.84
C ASP A 389 -45.23 1.99 6.08
N ALA A 390 -44.95 1.72 4.82
CA ALA A 390 -44.17 2.61 3.96
C ALA A 390 -44.82 4.00 3.78
N ALA A 391 -46.15 4.08 3.76
CA ALA A 391 -46.85 5.34 3.58
C ALA A 391 -46.62 6.32 4.75
N GLY A 392 -46.60 5.82 5.99
CA GLY A 392 -46.29 6.62 7.17
C GLY A 392 -44.87 7.10 7.18
N PHE A 393 -43.90 6.19 6.95
CA PHE A 393 -42.48 6.49 6.83
C PHE A 393 -42.19 7.57 5.76
N ILE A 394 -42.78 7.44 4.56
CA ILE A 394 -42.60 8.40 3.46
C ILE A 394 -43.16 9.77 3.83
N LYS A 395 -44.38 9.83 4.42
CA LYS A 395 -45.01 11.10 4.83
C LYS A 395 -44.14 11.87 5.83
N LEU A 396 -43.58 11.21 6.84
CA LEU A 396 -42.72 11.83 7.84
C LEU A 396 -41.40 12.31 7.20
N ASN A 397 -40.74 11.51 6.39
CA ASN A 397 -39.51 11.92 5.68
C ASN A 397 -39.76 13.07 4.68
N ALA A 398 -40.96 13.16 4.09
CA ALA A 398 -41.33 14.21 3.17
C ALA A 398 -41.66 15.57 3.85
N LEU A 399 -41.82 15.63 5.18
CA LEU A 399 -42.19 16.89 5.87
C LEU A 399 -41.20 18.03 5.57
N ARG A 400 -39.91 17.77 5.74
CA ARG A 400 -38.83 18.76 5.46
C ARG A 400 -38.87 19.26 4.01
N LEU A 401 -39.10 18.36 3.05
CA LEU A 401 -39.16 18.69 1.62
C LEU A 401 -40.40 19.56 1.32
N ARG A 402 -41.55 19.23 1.90
CA ARG A 402 -42.80 20.00 1.74
C ARG A 402 -42.69 21.42 2.33
N VAL A 403 -42.01 21.56 3.50
CA VAL A 403 -41.79 22.86 4.12
C VAL A 403 -40.88 23.73 3.24
N ALA A 404 -39.76 23.16 2.75
CA ALA A 404 -38.84 23.85 1.85
C ALA A 404 -39.55 24.29 0.57
N ALA A 405 -40.25 23.39 -0.11
CA ALA A 405 -40.99 23.73 -1.35
C ALA A 405 -42.03 24.81 -1.15
N LYS A 406 -42.75 24.82 -0.01
CA LYS A 406 -43.73 25.90 0.31
C LYS A 406 -43.04 27.24 0.55
N ARG A 407 -41.90 27.30 1.15
CA ARG A 407 -41.09 28.52 1.30
C ARG A 407 -40.70 29.05 -0.08
N ASP A 408 -40.05 28.22 -0.89
CA ASP A 408 -39.53 28.61 -2.19
C ASP A 408 -40.64 29.09 -3.15
N ALA A 409 -41.84 28.50 -3.07
CA ALA A 409 -43.00 28.95 -3.82
C ALA A 409 -43.55 30.31 -3.35
N ARG A 410 -43.24 30.78 -2.13
CA ARG A 410 -43.60 32.16 -1.68
C ARG A 410 -42.61 33.18 -2.22
N ASP A 411 -41.32 32.81 -2.29
CA ASP A 411 -40.26 33.70 -2.75
C ASP A 411 -40.28 33.87 -4.28
N ALA A 412 -40.99 33.00 -5.00
CA ALA A 412 -41.17 33.06 -6.45
C ALA A 412 -42.40 33.89 -6.92
N LYS A 413 -43.18 34.40 -5.96
CA LYS A 413 -44.31 35.31 -6.18
C LYS A 413 -43.94 36.73 -5.78
#